data_e7525c1f58454540a70ae6a4c9649e2a
#
_entry.id   e7525c1f58454540a70ae6a4c9649e2a
#
_cell.length_a   1.000
_cell.length_b   1.000
_cell.length_c   1.000
_cell.angle_alpha   90.00
_cell.angle_beta   90.00
_cell.angle_gamma   90.00
#
_symmetry.space_group_name_H-M   'P 1'
#
loop_
_entity.id
_entity.type
_entity.pdbx_description
1 polymer ?
#
loop_
_entity_poly.entity_id
_entity_poly.type
_entity_poly.pdbx_seq_one_letter_code
_entity_poly.pdbx_strand_id
1 'polypeptide(L)'
;MPYDDPSLSELRGYFKAKEPDGNSIYELYKLFATKEEVEAMAAAFRAGGYGYGTAKKALLEAYHRLFDPFKARRDELVKDPDALEDILQEGAKKARAAAAPTMEKVRKAVGL
;
A
#
# COMPACT_ATOMS: atom_id res chain seq x y z
N MET A 1 -25.88 33.75 -22.83
CA MET A 1 -25.80 32.91 -21.62
C MET A 1 -25.01 31.67 -21.96
N PRO A 2 -23.90 31.46 -21.39
CA PRO A 2 -23.29 30.14 -21.54
C PRO A 2 -24.22 29.11 -20.90
N TYR A 3 -24.60 28.12 -21.69
CA TYR A 3 -25.43 27.01 -21.23
C TYR A 3 -24.58 26.19 -20.27
N ASP A 4 -24.98 26.19 -19.01
CA ASP A 4 -24.33 25.39 -17.96
C ASP A 4 -24.86 23.96 -18.05
N ASP A 5 -24.34 23.20 -19.01
CA ASP A 5 -24.57 21.78 -19.11
C ASP A 5 -23.70 21.08 -18.03
N PRO A 6 -24.30 20.36 -17.08
CA PRO A 6 -23.54 19.62 -16.05
C PRO A 6 -22.47 18.69 -16.63
N SER A 7 -22.72 18.14 -17.83
CA SER A 7 -21.75 17.30 -18.53
C SER A 7 -20.48 18.06 -18.93
N LEU A 8 -20.60 19.35 -19.20
CA LEU A 8 -19.45 20.20 -19.51
C LEU A 8 -18.60 20.54 -18.30
N SER A 9 -19.19 20.60 -17.10
CA SER A 9 -18.43 20.81 -15.86
C SER A 9 -17.57 19.60 -15.52
N GLU A 10 -18.08 18.39 -15.76
CA GLU A 10 -17.32 17.14 -15.62
C GLU A 10 -16.19 17.06 -16.64
N LEU A 11 -16.44 17.43 -17.90
CA LEU A 11 -15.43 17.49 -18.96
C LEU A 11 -14.34 18.53 -18.66
N ARG A 12 -14.70 19.69 -18.13
CA ARG A 12 -13.73 20.71 -17.70
C ARG A 12 -12.85 20.21 -16.58
N GLY A 13 -13.40 19.47 -15.62
CA GLY A 13 -12.64 18.84 -14.54
C GLY A 13 -11.65 17.78 -15.07
N TYR A 14 -12.06 17.05 -16.12
CA TYR A 14 -11.21 16.05 -16.77
C TYR A 14 -10.00 16.68 -17.47
N PHE A 15 -10.20 17.77 -18.24
CA PHE A 15 -9.13 18.41 -19.01
C PHE A 15 -8.28 19.39 -18.21
N LYS A 16 -8.67 19.73 -17.00
CA LYS A 16 -7.92 20.65 -16.15
C LYS A 16 -6.63 20.01 -15.64
N ALA A 17 -5.53 20.77 -15.70
CA ALA A 17 -4.31 20.42 -14.98
C ALA A 17 -4.57 20.29 -13.47
N LYS A 18 -4.00 19.28 -12.87
CA LYS A 18 -4.17 18.97 -11.45
C LYS A 18 -2.83 18.96 -10.73
N GLU A 19 -2.82 19.45 -9.49
CA GLU A 19 -1.66 19.30 -8.64
C GLU A 19 -1.62 17.85 -8.11
N PRO A 20 -0.52 17.09 -8.33
CA PRO A 20 -0.41 15.74 -7.80
C PRO A 20 -0.28 15.70 -6.28
N ASP A 21 0.47 16.63 -5.69
CA ASP A 21 0.71 16.65 -4.25
C ASP A 21 -0.58 16.91 -3.47
N GLY A 22 -0.86 16.09 -2.48
CA GLY A 22 -2.11 16.12 -1.72
C GLY A 22 -3.31 15.43 -2.38
N ASN A 23 -3.16 14.92 -3.61
CA ASN A 23 -4.19 14.10 -4.24
C ASN A 23 -4.13 12.67 -3.67
N SER A 24 -5.24 12.19 -3.14
CA SER A 24 -5.30 10.90 -2.44
C SER A 24 -4.87 9.72 -3.31
N ILE A 25 -5.21 9.73 -4.59
CA ILE A 25 -4.82 8.67 -5.54
C ILE A 25 -3.32 8.68 -5.75
N TYR A 26 -2.74 9.84 -5.96
CA TYR A 26 -1.30 10.02 -6.16
C TYR A 26 -0.50 9.66 -4.88
N GLU A 27 -0.97 10.10 -3.71
CA GLU A 27 -0.32 9.78 -2.45
C GLU A 27 -0.29 8.27 -2.16
N LEU A 28 -1.40 7.56 -2.45
CA LEU A 28 -1.43 6.09 -2.36
C LEU A 28 -0.55 5.42 -3.42
N TYR A 29 -0.56 5.96 -4.65
CA TYR A 29 0.25 5.42 -5.74
C TYR A 29 1.75 5.45 -5.44
N LYS A 30 2.22 6.49 -4.77
CA LYS A 30 3.62 6.59 -4.30
C LYS A 30 4.05 5.41 -3.42
N LEU A 31 3.12 4.78 -2.70
CA LEU A 31 3.42 3.66 -1.81
C LEU A 31 3.61 2.33 -2.56
N PHE A 32 3.02 2.18 -3.75
CA PHE A 32 2.95 0.90 -4.46
C PHE A 32 3.71 0.88 -5.78
N ALA A 33 3.92 2.03 -6.39
CA ALA A 33 4.52 2.17 -7.71
C ALA A 33 6.03 2.43 -7.65
N THR A 34 6.71 2.23 -8.77
CA THR A 34 8.10 2.61 -8.92
C THR A 34 8.25 4.12 -9.01
N LYS A 35 9.46 4.62 -8.77
CA LYS A 35 9.74 6.05 -8.85
C LYS A 35 9.42 6.63 -10.22
N GLU A 36 9.76 5.92 -11.27
CA GLU A 36 9.49 6.32 -12.66
C GLU A 36 7.99 6.40 -12.96
N GLU A 37 7.22 5.44 -12.46
CA GLU A 37 5.75 5.44 -12.59
C GLU A 37 5.11 6.60 -11.84
N VAL A 38 5.60 6.91 -10.65
CA VAL A 38 5.13 8.04 -9.84
C VAL A 38 5.41 9.37 -10.54
N GLU A 39 6.61 9.55 -11.08
CA GLU A 39 6.98 10.75 -11.84
C GLU A 39 6.13 10.90 -13.11
N ALA A 40 5.87 9.80 -13.81
CA ALA A 40 5.00 9.79 -15.00
C ALA A 40 3.56 10.19 -14.65
N MET A 41 3.01 9.69 -13.53
CA MET A 41 1.67 10.09 -13.08
C MET A 41 1.62 11.57 -12.69
N ALA A 42 2.62 12.07 -12.00
CA ALA A 42 2.72 13.49 -11.65
C ALA A 42 2.74 14.39 -12.88
N ALA A 43 3.53 14.01 -13.88
CA ALA A 43 3.59 14.73 -15.17
C ALA A 43 2.24 14.71 -15.89
N ALA A 44 1.54 13.57 -15.90
CA ALA A 44 0.23 13.43 -16.49
C ALA A 44 -0.84 14.32 -15.81
N PHE A 45 -0.81 14.41 -14.47
CA PHE A 45 -1.69 15.31 -13.74
C PHE A 45 -1.44 16.78 -14.07
N ARG A 46 -0.19 17.19 -14.13
CA ARG A 46 0.19 18.59 -14.43
C ARG A 46 -0.12 18.97 -15.89
N ALA A 47 0.02 18.04 -16.82
CA ALA A 47 -0.30 18.26 -18.22
C ALA A 47 -1.80 18.47 -18.49
N GLY A 48 -2.66 17.97 -17.62
CA GLY A 48 -4.11 17.93 -17.83
C GLY A 48 -4.54 16.76 -18.72
N GLY A 49 -5.85 16.56 -18.85
CA GLY A 49 -6.41 15.47 -19.64
C GLY A 49 -6.29 14.08 -19.01
N TYR A 50 -5.72 13.97 -17.82
CA TYR A 50 -5.57 12.73 -17.09
C TYR A 50 -6.72 12.54 -16.09
N GLY A 51 -7.64 11.63 -16.40
CA GLY A 51 -8.82 11.41 -15.58
C GLY A 51 -8.54 10.59 -14.32
N TYR A 52 -9.29 10.83 -13.27
CA TYR A 52 -9.22 10.06 -12.02
C TYR A 52 -9.52 8.56 -12.22
N GLY A 53 -10.38 8.21 -13.18
CA GLY A 53 -10.64 6.81 -13.53
C GLY A 53 -9.38 6.08 -14.01
N THR A 54 -8.58 6.72 -14.86
CA THR A 54 -7.30 6.19 -15.35
C THR A 54 -6.29 6.09 -14.20
N ALA A 55 -6.20 7.11 -13.36
CA ALA A 55 -5.33 7.11 -12.19
C ALA A 55 -5.68 5.99 -11.20
N LYS A 56 -6.97 5.76 -10.94
CA LYS A 56 -7.44 4.67 -10.09
C LYS A 56 -7.11 3.29 -10.66
N LYS A 57 -7.22 3.11 -11.96
CA LYS A 57 -6.80 1.85 -12.62
C LYS A 57 -5.30 1.60 -12.44
N ALA A 58 -4.47 2.60 -12.67
CA ALA A 58 -3.04 2.49 -12.45
C ALA A 58 -2.69 2.16 -10.99
N LEU A 59 -3.38 2.79 -10.03
CA LEU A 59 -3.24 2.48 -8.61
C LEU A 59 -3.62 1.04 -8.29
N LEU A 60 -4.72 0.54 -8.84
CA LEU A 60 -5.18 -0.83 -8.66
C LEU A 60 -4.19 -1.85 -9.24
N GLU A 61 -3.65 -1.60 -10.41
CA GLU A 61 -2.63 -2.45 -11.02
C GLU A 61 -1.34 -2.49 -10.18
N ALA A 62 -0.88 -1.36 -9.69
CA ALA A 62 0.28 -1.29 -8.80
C ALA A 62 0.03 -2.03 -7.48
N TYR A 63 -1.17 -1.90 -6.92
CA TYR A 63 -1.59 -2.64 -5.73
C TYR A 63 -1.55 -4.15 -5.95
N HIS A 64 -2.15 -4.66 -7.01
CA HIS A 64 -2.17 -6.09 -7.32
C HIS A 64 -0.76 -6.63 -7.58
N ARG A 65 0.06 -5.91 -8.31
CA ARG A 65 1.45 -6.29 -8.56
C ARG A 65 2.23 -6.49 -7.27
N LEU A 66 2.01 -5.62 -6.28
CA LEU A 66 2.69 -5.71 -4.99
C LEU A 66 2.09 -6.77 -4.07
N PHE A 67 0.75 -6.83 -3.95
CA PHE A 67 0.09 -7.61 -2.90
C PHE A 67 -0.38 -9.00 -3.32
N ASP A 68 -0.59 -9.29 -4.60
CA ASP A 68 -1.06 -10.61 -5.04
C ASP A 68 -0.14 -11.76 -4.62
N PRO A 69 1.21 -11.64 -4.66
CA PRO A 69 2.09 -12.68 -4.14
C PRO A 69 1.89 -12.95 -2.64
N PHE A 70 1.68 -11.90 -1.84
CA PHE A 70 1.42 -12.03 -0.40
C PHE A 70 0.05 -12.65 -0.12
N LYS A 71 -0.95 -12.28 -0.92
CA LYS A 71 -2.28 -12.88 -0.84
C LYS A 71 -2.24 -14.37 -1.16
N ALA A 72 -1.55 -14.76 -2.22
CA ALA A 72 -1.35 -16.16 -2.58
C ALA A 72 -0.68 -16.94 -1.44
N ARG A 73 0.36 -16.38 -0.82
CA ARG A 73 1.04 -16.99 0.33
C ARG A 73 0.13 -17.11 1.54
N ARG A 74 -0.67 -16.09 1.82
CA ARG A 74 -1.69 -16.13 2.87
C ARG A 74 -2.70 -17.25 2.64
N ASP A 75 -3.20 -17.37 1.42
CA ASP A 75 -4.19 -18.37 1.07
C ASP A 75 -3.65 -19.81 1.19
N GLU A 76 -2.36 -20.02 0.92
CA GLU A 76 -1.68 -21.30 1.19
C GLU A 76 -1.61 -21.60 2.69
N LEU A 77 -1.18 -20.62 3.50
CA LEU A 77 -1.03 -20.79 4.95
C LEU A 77 -2.37 -21.04 5.65
N VAL A 78 -3.44 -20.42 5.18
CA VAL A 78 -4.80 -20.61 5.74
C VAL A 78 -5.32 -22.04 5.50
N LYS A 79 -4.87 -22.69 4.44
CA LYS A 79 -5.26 -24.08 4.15
C LYS A 79 -4.64 -25.11 5.08
N ASP A 80 -3.53 -24.79 5.70
CA ASP A 80 -2.79 -25.69 6.60
C ASP A 80 -2.51 -24.99 7.96
N PRO A 81 -3.49 -25.03 8.88
CA PRO A 81 -3.32 -24.43 10.21
C PRO A 81 -2.17 -25.01 11.02
N ASP A 82 -1.85 -26.29 10.83
CA ASP A 82 -0.78 -26.97 11.56
C ASP A 82 0.59 -26.43 11.12
N ALA A 83 0.80 -26.26 9.82
CA ALA A 83 2.01 -25.65 9.29
C ALA A 83 2.16 -24.19 9.74
N LEU A 84 1.06 -23.45 9.87
CA LEU A 84 1.07 -22.09 10.41
C LEU A 84 1.48 -22.09 11.88
N GLU A 85 0.95 -23.00 12.69
CA GLU A 85 1.31 -23.15 14.10
C GLU A 85 2.80 -23.48 14.26
N ASP A 86 3.35 -24.37 13.44
CA ASP A 86 4.78 -24.71 13.46
C ASP A 86 5.66 -23.48 13.19
N ILE A 87 5.29 -22.63 12.24
CA ILE A 87 6.00 -21.36 11.95
C ILE A 87 5.98 -20.46 13.17
N LEU A 88 4.83 -20.32 13.84
CA LEU A 88 4.68 -19.50 15.05
C LEU A 88 5.51 -20.06 16.21
N GLN A 89 5.53 -21.37 16.40
CA GLN A 89 6.33 -22.02 17.44
C GLN A 89 7.85 -21.84 17.21
N GLU A 90 8.32 -21.98 15.99
CA GLU A 90 9.72 -21.72 15.65
C GLU A 90 10.09 -20.24 15.87
N GLY A 91 9.23 -19.32 15.51
CA GLY A 91 9.41 -17.90 15.80
C GLY A 91 9.46 -17.62 17.31
N ALA A 92 8.57 -18.23 18.06
CA ALA A 92 8.54 -18.11 19.52
C ALA A 92 9.81 -18.64 20.20
N LYS A 93 10.35 -19.77 19.73
CA LYS A 93 11.65 -20.29 20.23
C LYS A 93 12.78 -19.30 20.01
N LYS A 94 12.87 -18.73 18.81
CA LYS A 94 13.89 -17.72 18.47
C LYS A 94 13.75 -16.47 19.34
N ALA A 95 12.54 -15.98 19.52
CA ALA A 95 12.26 -14.81 20.34
C ALA A 95 12.62 -15.06 21.83
N ARG A 96 12.26 -16.21 22.36
CA ARG A 96 12.61 -16.58 23.74
C ARG A 96 14.13 -16.68 23.93
N ALA A 97 14.84 -17.30 23.00
CA ALA A 97 16.30 -17.41 23.06
C ALA A 97 16.97 -16.01 23.05
N ALA A 98 16.48 -15.10 22.25
CA ALA A 98 16.99 -13.72 22.20
C ALA A 98 16.67 -12.92 23.49
N ALA A 99 15.47 -13.11 24.05
CA ALA A 99 15.02 -12.37 25.23
C ALA A 99 15.51 -12.95 26.56
N ALA A 100 15.83 -14.24 26.62
CA ALA A 100 16.17 -14.94 27.87
C ALA A 100 17.30 -14.27 28.65
N PRO A 101 18.45 -13.86 28.06
CA PRO A 101 19.52 -13.21 28.82
C PRO A 101 19.09 -11.89 29.46
N THR A 102 18.27 -11.11 28.78
CA THR A 102 17.74 -9.85 29.32
C THR A 102 16.74 -10.11 30.43
N MET A 103 15.83 -11.05 30.23
CA MET A 103 14.83 -11.43 31.24
C MET A 103 15.47 -12.00 32.51
N GLU A 104 16.54 -12.72 32.38
CA GLU A 104 17.30 -13.21 33.55
C GLU A 104 17.88 -12.06 34.39
N LYS A 105 18.46 -11.06 33.73
CA LYS A 105 18.95 -9.84 34.38
C LYS A 105 17.82 -9.08 35.09
N VAL A 106 16.68 -8.94 34.42
CA VAL A 106 15.50 -8.26 34.98
C VAL A 106 15.00 -8.99 36.24
N ARG A 107 14.84 -10.31 36.17
CA ARG A 107 14.37 -11.10 37.32
C ARG A 107 15.31 -10.98 38.53
N LYS A 108 16.61 -11.07 38.32
CA LYS A 108 17.61 -10.85 39.38
C LYS A 108 17.50 -9.45 39.97
N ALA A 109 17.36 -8.42 39.14
CA ALA A 109 17.28 -7.04 39.61
C ALA A 109 16.04 -6.77 40.50
N VAL A 110 14.93 -7.45 40.24
CA VAL A 110 13.67 -7.29 41.00
C VAL A 110 13.47 -8.38 42.08
N GLY A 111 14.44 -9.24 42.25
CA GLY A 111 14.41 -10.27 43.32
C GLY A 111 13.56 -11.51 43.02
N LEU A 112 13.38 -11.82 41.73
CA LEU A 112 12.64 -13.01 41.28
C LEU A 112 13.59 -14.14 40.84
#